data_a94356382d338e3c66fb796af7f8c41f
#
_entry.id   a94356382d338e3c66fb796af7f8c41f
#
_cell.length_a   1.000
_cell.length_b   1.000
_cell.length_c   1.000
_cell.angle_alpha   90.00
_cell.angle_beta   90.00
_cell.angle_gamma   90.00
#
_symmetry.space_group_name_H-M   'P 1'
#
loop_
_entity.id
_entity.type
_entity.pdbx_description
1 polymer ?
#
loop_
_entity_poly.entity_id
_entity_poly.type
_entity_poly.pdbx_seq_one_letter_code
_entity_poly.pdbx_strand_id
1 'polypeptide(L)'
;MHDPRFRDSYRAPPPRAEGTRLEKALADAGIFSRRDAEFAIRAGRVRLNGRRVTELPCLVEPARDLVELDGEIVDLRGARGAKPRERIYLMLHKPKGVISTVRDPGGRANVVDMVRAAVPAGERVYPVGRLDADSTGLVLLTNDGELAHRLAHPSSRIAKEYRVAVQGALSPAALAQLAKGMFLADRDSPAGGARRARMKDVRVLKRVRNRRDGDLSLVSVTLTEGQNREIRRLFARVGAKVRSLERVAFGSLELGRLPRGHFRALRGEEILALRRAVRLG
;
A
#
# COMPACT_ATOMS: atom_id res chain seq x y z
N MET A 1 33.27 -28.81 9.56
CA MET A 1 34.66 -28.42 9.78
C MET A 1 34.63 -26.91 10.04
N HIS A 2 34.85 -26.48 11.31
CA HIS A 2 34.75 -25.09 11.74
C HIS A 2 36.09 -24.42 11.46
N ASP A 3 36.13 -23.39 10.61
CA ASP A 3 37.35 -22.63 10.34
C ASP A 3 37.70 -21.77 11.57
N PRO A 4 38.84 -21.99 12.23
CA PRO A 4 39.22 -21.29 13.44
C PRO A 4 39.64 -19.83 13.26
N ARG A 5 39.66 -19.31 12.06
CA ARG A 5 40.07 -17.91 11.71
C ARG A 5 39.06 -16.86 12.08
N PHE A 6 37.85 -17.21 12.56
CA PHE A 6 36.79 -16.28 12.96
C PHE A 6 36.62 -16.14 14.48
N ARG A 7 37.70 -16.27 15.24
CA ARG A 7 37.64 -16.00 16.70
C ARG A 7 37.87 -14.50 16.99
N ASP A 8 36.85 -13.89 17.57
CA ASP A 8 36.88 -12.84 18.61
C ASP A 8 37.60 -11.48 18.40
N SER A 9 38.00 -11.07 17.22
CA SER A 9 38.62 -9.73 17.05
C SER A 9 37.79 -8.71 16.23
N TYR A 10 36.57 -9.05 15.82
CA TYR A 10 35.74 -8.09 15.10
C TYR A 10 34.97 -7.19 16.09
N ARG A 11 35.57 -6.03 16.38
CA ARG A 11 34.87 -4.96 17.10
C ARG A 11 33.67 -4.52 16.24
N ALA A 12 32.44 -4.52 16.80
CA ALA A 12 31.29 -4.04 16.09
C ALA A 12 31.60 -2.67 15.50
N PRO A 13 31.33 -2.43 14.21
CA PRO A 13 31.32 -1.07 13.73
C PRO A 13 30.30 -0.27 14.58
N PRO A 14 30.61 0.99 14.90
CA PRO A 14 29.69 1.83 15.67
C PRO A 14 28.35 1.88 14.94
N PRO A 15 27.22 2.12 15.65
CA PRO A 15 25.92 2.27 15.03
C PRO A 15 26.04 3.30 13.92
N ARG A 16 25.76 2.90 12.69
CA ARG A 16 25.84 3.77 11.52
C ARG A 16 24.73 4.80 11.60
N ALA A 17 25.08 6.06 11.33
CA ALA A 17 24.11 7.13 11.20
C ALA A 17 23.34 7.06 9.88
N GLU A 18 23.92 6.40 8.85
CA GLU A 18 23.36 6.27 7.51
C GLU A 18 23.39 4.82 7.01
N GLY A 19 22.40 4.43 6.22
CA GLY A 19 22.30 3.08 5.68
C GLY A 19 20.85 2.69 5.38
N THR A 20 20.70 1.52 4.79
CA THR A 20 19.38 0.89 4.58
C THR A 20 19.02 0.06 5.82
N ARG A 21 17.78 0.12 6.26
CA ARG A 21 17.30 -0.77 7.33
C ARG A 21 17.42 -2.23 6.91
N LEU A 22 17.95 -3.09 7.78
CA LEU A 22 18.21 -4.50 7.48
C LEU A 22 16.95 -5.23 7.00
N GLU A 23 15.81 -5.02 7.66
CA GLU A 23 14.53 -5.61 7.25
C GLU A 23 14.08 -5.13 5.86
N LYS A 24 14.43 -3.90 5.50
CA LYS A 24 14.17 -3.38 4.15
C LYS A 24 15.12 -4.02 3.13
N ALA A 25 16.41 -4.12 3.44
CA ALA A 25 17.40 -4.72 2.55
C ALA A 25 17.07 -6.20 2.25
N LEU A 26 16.67 -6.98 3.26
CA LEU A 26 16.21 -8.36 3.12
C LEU A 26 14.94 -8.46 2.26
N ALA A 27 14.04 -7.49 2.39
CA ALA A 27 12.82 -7.45 1.58
C ALA A 27 13.11 -7.04 0.12
N ASP A 28 13.97 -6.06 -0.10
CA ASP A 28 14.39 -5.63 -1.44
C ASP A 28 15.17 -6.74 -2.17
N ALA A 29 15.95 -7.54 -1.43
CA ALA A 29 16.58 -8.75 -1.95
C ALA A 29 15.58 -9.91 -2.22
N GLY A 30 14.30 -9.75 -1.81
CA GLY A 30 13.21 -10.71 -2.05
C GLY A 30 13.23 -11.94 -1.17
N ILE A 31 14.02 -11.95 -0.11
CA ILE A 31 14.16 -13.06 0.81
C ILE A 31 12.93 -13.18 1.71
N PHE A 32 12.50 -12.04 2.26
CA PHE A 32 11.37 -11.93 3.18
C PHE A 32 10.43 -10.78 2.81
N SER A 33 9.21 -10.76 3.38
CA SER A 33 8.52 -9.49 3.55
C SER A 33 9.23 -8.68 4.66
N ARG A 34 9.04 -7.36 4.73
CA ARG A 34 9.63 -6.55 5.82
C ARG A 34 9.26 -7.08 7.20
N ARG A 35 8.00 -7.50 7.41
CA ARG A 35 7.54 -8.06 8.69
C ARG A 35 8.15 -9.43 8.99
N ASP A 36 8.26 -10.30 7.98
CA ASP A 36 8.91 -11.60 8.17
C ASP A 36 10.41 -11.41 8.45
N ALA A 37 11.05 -10.42 7.82
CA ALA A 37 12.43 -10.03 8.11
C ALA A 37 12.57 -9.51 9.55
N GLU A 38 11.69 -8.62 10.01
CA GLU A 38 11.66 -8.18 11.41
C GLU A 38 11.53 -9.36 12.39
N PHE A 39 10.63 -10.31 12.07
CA PHE A 39 10.46 -11.51 12.86
C PHE A 39 11.73 -12.38 12.90
N ALA A 40 12.34 -12.64 11.72
CA ALA A 40 13.57 -13.43 11.62
C ALA A 40 14.75 -12.77 12.37
N ILE A 41 14.85 -11.42 12.29
CA ILE A 41 15.86 -10.67 13.04
C ILE A 41 15.63 -10.82 14.54
N ARG A 42 14.43 -10.56 15.04
CA ARG A 42 14.09 -10.70 16.47
C ARG A 42 14.27 -12.12 17.00
N ALA A 43 14.04 -13.13 16.16
CA ALA A 43 14.30 -14.52 16.47
C ALA A 43 15.79 -14.89 16.46
N GLY A 44 16.69 -13.94 16.14
CA GLY A 44 18.14 -14.15 16.12
C GLY A 44 18.65 -15.05 14.99
N ARG A 45 17.86 -15.21 13.93
CA ARG A 45 18.19 -15.99 12.73
C ARG A 45 19.13 -15.25 11.79
N VAL A 46 19.28 -13.93 11.95
CA VAL A 46 20.09 -13.07 11.06
C VAL A 46 21.38 -12.68 11.76
N ARG A 47 22.50 -12.80 11.04
CA ARG A 47 23.79 -12.24 11.43
C ARG A 47 24.21 -11.16 10.45
N LEU A 48 24.83 -10.12 10.98
CA LEU A 48 25.44 -9.03 10.22
C LEU A 48 26.94 -8.99 10.54
N ASN A 49 27.77 -9.20 9.54
CA ASN A 49 29.23 -9.28 9.69
C ASN A 49 29.65 -10.27 10.82
N GLY A 50 29.04 -11.47 10.82
CA GLY A 50 29.29 -12.52 11.81
C GLY A 50 28.58 -12.35 13.16
N ARG A 51 27.94 -11.19 13.45
CA ARG A 51 27.25 -10.94 14.72
C ARG A 51 25.74 -11.14 14.58
N ARG A 52 25.17 -11.84 15.56
CA ARG A 52 23.71 -12.00 15.65
C ARG A 52 23.04 -10.65 15.90
N VAL A 53 22.02 -10.34 15.10
CA VAL A 53 21.19 -9.15 15.25
C VAL A 53 19.82 -9.56 15.78
N THR A 54 19.37 -8.94 16.87
CA THR A 54 18.06 -9.19 17.51
C THR A 54 17.26 -7.91 17.71
N GLU A 55 17.89 -6.75 17.54
CA GLU A 55 17.30 -5.45 17.80
C GLU A 55 17.12 -4.65 16.50
N LEU A 56 16.10 -3.82 16.49
CA LEU A 56 15.76 -2.91 15.39
C LEU A 56 15.59 -1.48 15.92
N PRO A 57 15.95 -0.44 15.15
CA PRO A 57 16.45 -0.51 13.78
C PRO A 57 17.92 -0.93 13.70
N CYS A 58 18.25 -1.81 12.75
CA CYS A 58 19.63 -2.13 12.37
C CYS A 58 19.86 -1.61 10.95
N LEU A 59 20.94 -0.84 10.74
CA LEU A 59 21.30 -0.27 9.43
C LEU A 59 22.42 -1.08 8.79
N VAL A 60 22.29 -1.30 7.48
CA VAL A 60 23.26 -2.04 6.66
C VAL A 60 23.61 -1.27 5.41
N GLU A 61 24.79 -1.50 4.88
CA GLU A 61 25.24 -1.09 3.57
C GLU A 61 25.31 -2.33 2.67
N PRO A 62 24.29 -2.55 1.79
CA PRO A 62 24.19 -3.78 1.01
C PRO A 62 25.41 -4.10 0.14
N ALA A 63 26.21 -3.07 -0.22
CA ALA A 63 27.41 -3.25 -1.03
C ALA A 63 28.61 -3.78 -0.24
N ARG A 64 28.63 -3.61 1.09
CA ARG A 64 29.81 -3.90 1.95
C ARG A 64 29.56 -4.91 3.03
N ASP A 65 28.32 -4.91 3.58
CA ASP A 65 28.01 -5.76 4.71
C ASP A 65 27.70 -7.18 4.29
N LEU A 66 28.20 -8.13 5.07
CA LEU A 66 27.89 -9.54 4.96
C LEU A 66 26.69 -9.86 5.84
N VAL A 67 25.64 -10.39 5.24
CA VAL A 67 24.45 -10.84 5.97
C VAL A 67 24.31 -12.34 5.82
N GLU A 68 24.06 -13.01 6.94
CA GLU A 68 23.77 -14.42 7.01
C GLU A 68 22.34 -14.63 7.54
N LEU A 69 21.63 -15.59 6.97
CA LEU A 69 20.33 -16.07 7.43
C LEU A 69 20.44 -17.56 7.69
N ASP A 70 20.16 -17.98 8.92
CA ASP A 70 20.27 -19.40 9.36
C ASP A 70 21.63 -20.03 9.04
N GLY A 71 22.70 -19.24 9.02
CA GLY A 71 24.06 -19.66 8.73
C GLY A 71 24.45 -19.62 7.25
N GLU A 72 23.54 -19.27 6.35
CA GLU A 72 23.84 -19.11 4.92
C GLU A 72 24.00 -17.64 4.56
N ILE A 73 25.01 -17.33 3.73
CA ILE A 73 25.28 -15.97 3.24
C ILE A 73 24.18 -15.55 2.29
N VAL A 74 23.61 -14.38 2.54
CA VAL A 74 22.55 -13.78 1.73
C VAL A 74 23.08 -12.56 1.00
N ASP A 75 22.98 -12.55 -0.32
CA ASP A 75 23.37 -11.36 -1.10
C ASP A 75 22.26 -10.31 -1.10
N LEU A 76 22.48 -9.22 -0.36
CA LEU A 76 21.56 -8.09 -0.29
C LEU A 76 21.51 -7.23 -1.56
N ARG A 77 22.50 -7.38 -2.43
CA ARG A 77 22.57 -6.62 -3.71
C ARG A 77 21.73 -7.27 -4.81
N GLY A 78 21.11 -8.41 -4.52
CA GLY A 78 20.61 -9.35 -5.51
C GLY A 78 21.79 -10.15 -6.08
N ALA A 79 21.55 -11.38 -6.51
CA ALA A 79 22.62 -12.28 -7.00
C ALA A 79 23.49 -11.53 -8.00
N ARG A 80 24.82 -11.47 -7.76
CA ARG A 80 25.79 -10.91 -8.71
C ARG A 80 25.60 -11.62 -10.05
N GLY A 81 25.15 -10.87 -11.06
CA GLY A 81 24.80 -11.42 -12.38
C GLY A 81 23.31 -11.81 -12.54
N ALA A 82 22.46 -11.73 -11.51
CA ALA A 82 21.05 -11.81 -11.73
C ALA A 82 20.57 -10.61 -12.55
N LYS A 83 19.79 -10.86 -13.60
CA LYS A 83 19.12 -9.80 -14.35
C LYS A 83 18.36 -8.91 -13.35
N PRO A 84 18.41 -7.56 -13.53
CA PRO A 84 17.59 -6.66 -12.73
C PRO A 84 16.17 -7.21 -12.67
N ARG A 85 15.61 -7.35 -11.45
CA ARG A 85 14.25 -7.85 -11.31
C ARG A 85 13.31 -7.02 -12.14
N GLU A 86 12.56 -7.66 -13.00
CA GLU A 86 11.56 -6.99 -13.82
C GLU A 86 10.54 -6.33 -12.89
N ARG A 87 10.32 -5.03 -13.09
CA ARG A 87 9.34 -4.27 -12.33
C ARG A 87 7.94 -4.59 -12.83
N ILE A 88 7.09 -5.00 -11.94
CA ILE A 88 5.71 -5.40 -12.22
C ILE A 88 4.78 -4.28 -11.77
N TYR A 89 3.89 -3.86 -12.65
CA TYR A 89 2.89 -2.84 -12.35
C TYR A 89 1.54 -3.30 -12.90
N LEU A 90 0.62 -3.62 -12.00
CA LEU A 90 -0.69 -4.17 -12.35
C LEU A 90 -1.79 -3.28 -11.78
N MET A 91 -2.77 -2.95 -12.60
CA MET A 91 -4.01 -2.31 -12.19
C MET A 91 -5.11 -3.34 -12.10
N LEU A 92 -5.68 -3.50 -10.92
CA LEU A 92 -6.79 -4.42 -10.65
C LEU A 92 -8.08 -3.64 -10.40
N HIS A 93 -9.18 -4.05 -11.00
CA HIS A 93 -10.52 -3.64 -10.57
C HIS A 93 -11.00 -4.57 -9.46
N LYS A 94 -10.67 -4.22 -8.22
CA LYS A 94 -11.00 -5.01 -7.04
C LYS A 94 -12.52 -5.18 -6.88
N PRO A 95 -13.06 -6.38 -6.79
CA PRO A 95 -14.46 -6.62 -6.48
C PRO A 95 -14.75 -6.45 -4.98
N LYS A 96 -16.03 -6.42 -4.61
CA LYS A 96 -16.48 -6.45 -3.23
C LYS A 96 -16.15 -7.81 -2.58
N GLY A 97 -15.85 -7.83 -1.29
CA GLY A 97 -15.52 -9.04 -0.53
C GLY A 97 -14.04 -9.39 -0.50
N VAL A 98 -13.24 -8.89 -1.46
CA VAL A 98 -11.79 -9.11 -1.52
C VAL A 98 -11.05 -8.08 -0.65
N ILE A 99 -10.04 -8.51 0.09
CA ILE A 99 -9.23 -7.65 0.97
C ILE A 99 -7.93 -7.20 0.31
N SER A 100 -7.50 -5.97 0.62
CA SER A 100 -6.26 -5.38 0.10
C SER A 100 -5.07 -5.72 1.02
N THR A 101 -4.62 -6.97 0.95
CA THR A 101 -3.47 -7.49 1.70
C THR A 101 -2.63 -8.42 0.84
N VAL A 102 -1.39 -8.65 1.23
CA VAL A 102 -0.51 -9.65 0.61
C VAL A 102 -0.86 -11.06 1.11
N ARG A 103 -1.22 -11.19 2.40
CA ARG A 103 -1.59 -12.46 3.02
C ARG A 103 -2.70 -12.21 4.04
N ASP A 104 -3.65 -13.10 4.09
CA ASP A 104 -4.70 -13.10 5.11
C ASP A 104 -4.63 -14.37 5.96
N PRO A 105 -4.40 -14.27 7.27
CA PRO A 105 -4.41 -15.44 8.16
C PRO A 105 -5.78 -16.14 8.19
N GLY A 106 -6.86 -15.42 7.91
CA GLY A 106 -8.22 -15.94 7.89
C GLY A 106 -8.64 -16.59 6.56
N GLY A 107 -7.71 -16.74 5.59
CA GLY A 107 -7.99 -17.41 4.32
C GLY A 107 -8.97 -16.70 3.38
N ARG A 108 -9.30 -15.41 3.64
CA ARG A 108 -10.19 -14.65 2.76
C ARG A 108 -9.48 -14.30 1.45
N ALA A 109 -10.24 -14.25 0.36
CA ALA A 109 -9.73 -13.82 -0.93
C ALA A 109 -9.08 -12.42 -0.83
N ASN A 110 -7.89 -12.28 -1.41
CA ASN A 110 -7.11 -11.05 -1.38
C ASN A 110 -6.70 -10.58 -2.78
N VAL A 111 -6.25 -9.34 -2.89
CA VAL A 111 -5.91 -8.72 -4.19
C VAL A 111 -4.69 -9.34 -4.86
N VAL A 112 -3.78 -9.97 -4.11
CA VAL A 112 -2.58 -10.62 -4.69
C VAL A 112 -2.96 -11.92 -5.35
N ASP A 113 -3.85 -12.70 -4.75
CA ASP A 113 -4.35 -13.95 -5.35
C ASP A 113 -5.03 -13.69 -6.69
N MET A 114 -5.75 -12.57 -6.82
CA MET A 114 -6.44 -12.21 -8.05
C MET A 114 -5.52 -11.92 -9.22
N VAL A 115 -4.29 -11.50 -8.97
CA VAL A 115 -3.31 -11.17 -10.02
C VAL A 115 -2.21 -12.22 -10.15
N ARG A 116 -2.30 -13.32 -9.42
CA ARG A 116 -1.26 -14.35 -9.30
C ARG A 116 -0.78 -14.87 -10.66
N ALA A 117 -1.68 -15.05 -11.60
CA ALA A 117 -1.37 -15.56 -12.94
C ALA A 117 -0.46 -14.62 -13.75
N ALA A 118 -0.40 -13.33 -13.43
CA ALA A 118 0.46 -12.34 -14.09
C ALA A 118 1.77 -12.06 -13.32
N VAL A 119 1.99 -12.74 -12.21
CA VAL A 119 3.20 -12.56 -11.39
C VAL A 119 4.13 -13.74 -11.63
N PRO A 120 5.33 -13.55 -12.19
CA PRO A 120 6.30 -14.62 -12.42
C PRO A 120 6.60 -15.42 -11.16
N ALA A 121 6.98 -16.68 -11.32
CA ALA A 121 7.37 -17.54 -10.22
C ALA A 121 8.55 -16.91 -9.44
N GLY A 122 8.46 -16.91 -8.11
CA GLY A 122 9.47 -16.28 -7.25
C GLY A 122 9.33 -14.78 -7.06
N GLU A 123 8.52 -14.10 -7.89
CA GLU A 123 8.26 -12.67 -7.72
C GLU A 123 7.08 -12.41 -6.77
N ARG A 124 7.08 -11.22 -6.17
CA ARG A 124 6.04 -10.77 -5.23
C ARG A 124 5.54 -9.40 -5.63
N VAL A 125 4.23 -9.22 -5.57
CA VAL A 125 3.61 -7.91 -5.70
C VAL A 125 2.80 -7.59 -4.44
N TYR A 126 2.62 -6.31 -4.18
CA TYR A 126 1.83 -5.82 -3.06
C TYR A 126 0.99 -4.62 -3.47
N PRO A 127 -0.17 -4.41 -2.83
CA PRO A 127 -1.04 -3.30 -3.15
C PRO A 127 -0.45 -1.96 -2.69
N VAL A 128 -0.57 -0.95 -3.54
CA VAL A 128 -0.25 0.45 -3.23
C VAL A 128 -1.47 1.09 -2.56
N GLY A 129 -1.43 1.15 -1.24
CA GLY A 129 -2.58 1.54 -0.44
C GLY A 129 -3.64 0.44 -0.36
N ARG A 130 -4.79 0.78 0.21
CA ARG A 130 -5.86 -0.18 0.47
C ARG A 130 -7.22 0.35 0.05
N LEU A 131 -8.11 -0.57 -0.28
CA LEU A 131 -9.55 -0.41 -0.29
C LEU A 131 -10.15 -1.40 0.72
N ASP A 132 -11.18 -0.98 1.44
CA ASP A 132 -11.90 -1.87 2.35
C ASP A 132 -12.51 -3.06 1.60
N ALA A 133 -12.82 -4.14 2.30
CA ALA A 133 -13.45 -5.33 1.71
C ALA A 133 -14.79 -5.01 1.04
N ASP A 134 -15.56 -4.07 1.61
CA ASP A 134 -16.86 -3.63 1.12
C ASP A 134 -16.79 -2.52 0.05
N SER A 135 -15.58 -2.13 -0.37
CA SER A 135 -15.32 -1.14 -1.41
C SER A 135 -14.77 -1.81 -2.68
N THR A 136 -15.02 -1.20 -3.83
CA THR A 136 -14.62 -1.71 -5.15
C THR A 136 -13.71 -0.71 -5.86
N GLY A 137 -13.16 -1.10 -7.00
CA GLY A 137 -12.45 -0.17 -7.89
C GLY A 137 -10.95 -0.40 -7.99
N LEU A 138 -10.25 0.62 -8.44
CA LEU A 138 -8.85 0.59 -8.82
C LEU A 138 -7.93 0.31 -7.63
N VAL A 139 -7.14 -0.77 -7.73
CA VAL A 139 -6.00 -1.05 -6.85
C VAL A 139 -4.76 -1.25 -7.72
N LEU A 140 -3.71 -0.48 -7.44
CA LEU A 140 -2.40 -0.68 -8.05
C LEU A 140 -1.63 -1.72 -7.23
N LEU A 141 -1.03 -2.71 -7.91
CA LEU A 141 -0.11 -3.67 -7.31
C LEU A 141 1.24 -3.59 -8.02
N THR A 142 2.33 -3.70 -7.27
CA THR A 142 3.70 -3.63 -7.82
C THR A 142 4.71 -4.31 -6.91
N ASN A 143 5.89 -4.63 -7.45
CA ASN A 143 7.09 -5.00 -6.70
C ASN A 143 8.08 -3.82 -6.58
N ASP A 144 7.75 -2.62 -7.09
CA ASP A 144 8.54 -1.41 -6.93
C ASP A 144 8.26 -0.76 -5.56
N GLY A 145 9.07 -1.12 -4.55
CA GLY A 145 8.89 -0.67 -3.17
C GLY A 145 9.03 0.83 -2.98
N GLU A 146 9.90 1.46 -3.75
CA GLU A 146 10.11 2.90 -3.63
C GLU A 146 8.92 3.67 -4.19
N LEU A 147 8.47 3.31 -5.40
CA LEU A 147 7.29 3.93 -5.99
C LEU A 147 6.05 3.69 -5.13
N ALA A 148 5.84 2.45 -4.66
CA ALA A 148 4.71 2.11 -3.81
C ALA A 148 4.69 2.92 -2.50
N HIS A 149 5.84 3.04 -1.84
CA HIS A 149 5.98 3.82 -0.61
C HIS A 149 5.62 5.29 -0.85
N ARG A 150 6.23 5.92 -1.87
CA ARG A 150 5.96 7.32 -2.19
C ARG A 150 4.50 7.57 -2.58
N LEU A 151 3.91 6.72 -3.42
CA LEU A 151 2.50 6.85 -3.82
C LEU A 151 1.52 6.67 -2.64
N ALA A 152 1.84 5.78 -1.70
CA ALA A 152 0.98 5.50 -0.55
C ALA A 152 1.15 6.54 0.57
N HIS A 153 2.29 7.23 0.65
CA HIS A 153 2.60 8.14 1.74
C HIS A 153 1.68 9.38 1.72
N PRO A 154 1.11 9.79 2.86
CA PRO A 154 0.18 10.93 2.93
C PRO A 154 0.76 12.25 2.41
N SER A 155 2.08 12.48 2.58
CA SER A 155 2.75 13.71 2.12
C SER A 155 2.74 13.88 0.60
N SER A 156 2.62 12.80 -0.16
CA SER A 156 2.57 12.84 -1.62
C SER A 156 1.24 13.37 -2.16
N ARG A 157 0.21 13.43 -1.31
CA ARG A 157 -1.11 13.98 -1.63
C ARG A 157 -1.70 13.47 -2.95
N ILE A 158 -1.41 12.22 -3.31
CA ILE A 158 -1.93 11.60 -4.52
C ILE A 158 -3.46 11.60 -4.48
N ALA A 159 -4.05 12.24 -5.48
CA ALA A 159 -5.51 12.33 -5.62
C ALA A 159 -6.12 10.94 -5.85
N LYS A 160 -7.21 10.67 -5.18
CA LYS A 160 -8.00 9.44 -5.31
C LYS A 160 -9.44 9.84 -5.56
N GLU A 161 -9.98 9.49 -6.72
CA GLU A 161 -11.37 9.79 -7.07
C GLU A 161 -12.25 8.59 -6.82
N TYR A 162 -13.42 8.86 -6.25
CA TYR A 162 -14.40 7.84 -5.92
C TYR A 162 -15.78 8.18 -6.45
N ARG A 163 -16.50 7.16 -6.93
CA ARG A 163 -17.94 7.19 -7.14
C ARG A 163 -18.62 6.57 -5.91
N VAL A 164 -19.51 7.33 -5.31
CA VAL A 164 -20.18 6.97 -4.05
C VAL A 164 -21.67 6.96 -4.27
N ALA A 165 -22.32 5.80 -4.10
CA ALA A 165 -23.78 5.76 -4.05
C ALA A 165 -24.23 5.97 -2.60
N VAL A 166 -25.00 7.01 -2.38
CA VAL A 166 -25.50 7.44 -1.06
C VAL A 166 -27.00 7.33 -1.03
N GLN A 167 -27.55 6.85 0.06
CA GLN A 167 -29.00 6.75 0.24
C GLN A 167 -29.63 8.15 0.38
N GLY A 168 -30.71 8.38 -0.33
CA GLY A 168 -31.45 9.62 -0.31
C GLY A 168 -30.84 10.76 -1.13
N ALA A 169 -31.40 11.95 -0.97
CA ALA A 169 -30.90 13.17 -1.55
C ALA A 169 -29.99 13.91 -0.57
N LEU A 170 -28.85 14.41 -1.05
CA LEU A 170 -27.98 15.28 -0.27
C LEU A 170 -28.45 16.72 -0.40
N SER A 171 -28.60 17.40 0.73
CA SER A 171 -28.90 18.83 0.76
C SER A 171 -27.68 19.66 0.35
N PRO A 172 -27.86 20.89 -0.15
CA PRO A 172 -26.76 21.81 -0.41
C PRO A 172 -25.87 22.05 0.84
N ALA A 173 -26.47 22.12 2.02
CA ALA A 173 -25.77 22.28 3.29
C ALA A 173 -24.87 21.06 3.60
N ALA A 174 -25.35 19.84 3.36
CA ALA A 174 -24.56 18.62 3.53
C ALA A 174 -23.34 18.59 2.58
N LEU A 175 -23.54 18.97 1.30
CA LEU A 175 -22.47 19.04 0.32
C LEU A 175 -21.42 20.08 0.71
N ALA A 176 -21.84 21.27 1.17
CA ALA A 176 -20.96 22.31 1.65
C ALA A 176 -20.14 21.84 2.88
N GLN A 177 -20.78 21.12 3.82
CA GLN A 177 -20.11 20.54 4.98
C GLN A 177 -19.04 19.52 4.59
N LEU A 178 -19.34 18.61 3.65
CA LEU A 178 -18.38 17.63 3.14
C LEU A 178 -17.17 18.31 2.49
N ALA A 179 -17.38 19.37 1.69
CA ALA A 179 -16.33 20.13 1.04
C ALA A 179 -15.49 20.95 2.05
N LYS A 180 -16.13 21.58 3.06
CA LYS A 180 -15.44 22.30 4.14
C LYS A 180 -14.57 21.36 4.97
N GLY A 181 -15.02 20.13 5.16
CA GLY A 181 -14.36 19.09 5.97
C GLY A 181 -14.73 19.17 7.44
N MET A 182 -14.55 18.04 8.10
CA MET A 182 -14.95 17.82 9.51
C MET A 182 -13.86 17.06 10.25
N PHE A 183 -13.82 17.21 11.56
CA PHE A 183 -12.95 16.41 12.40
C PHE A 183 -13.51 15.00 12.58
N LEU A 184 -12.67 14.02 12.31
CA LEU A 184 -12.93 12.59 12.53
C LEU A 184 -11.97 12.07 13.60
N ALA A 185 -12.48 11.24 14.52
CA ALA A 185 -11.63 10.58 15.51
C ALA A 185 -10.48 9.83 14.80
N ASP A 186 -9.26 10.02 15.28
CA ASP A 186 -8.09 9.30 14.74
C ASP A 186 -8.06 7.88 15.33
N ARG A 187 -8.51 6.91 14.53
CA ARG A 187 -8.55 5.50 14.95
C ARG A 187 -7.20 4.79 14.80
N ASP A 188 -6.28 5.42 14.10
CA ASP A 188 -4.96 4.87 13.82
C ASP A 188 -3.89 5.40 14.81
N SER A 189 -4.27 6.37 15.66
CA SER A 189 -3.41 6.91 16.71
C SER A 189 -3.65 6.23 18.06
N PRO A 190 -2.63 5.60 18.65
CA PRO A 190 -2.72 5.04 20.01
C PRO A 190 -3.09 6.06 21.09
N ALA A 191 -2.70 7.32 20.88
CA ALA A 191 -3.00 8.44 21.79
C ALA A 191 -4.42 9.00 21.61
N GLY A 192 -5.20 8.46 20.66
CA GLY A 192 -6.49 9.02 20.29
C GLY A 192 -6.35 10.37 19.56
N GLY A 193 -7.41 11.19 19.62
CA GLY A 193 -7.42 12.50 18.99
C GLY A 193 -8.40 12.58 17.83
N ALA A 194 -8.38 13.71 17.13
CA ALA A 194 -9.20 13.93 15.95
C ALA A 194 -8.37 14.60 14.86
N ARG A 195 -8.51 14.10 13.64
CA ARG A 195 -7.88 14.70 12.45
C ARG A 195 -8.95 15.28 11.55
N ARG A 196 -8.64 16.42 10.96
CA ARG A 196 -9.51 17.04 9.97
C ARG A 196 -9.48 16.21 8.70
N ALA A 197 -10.64 15.80 8.24
CA ALA A 197 -10.86 15.11 6.98
C ALA A 197 -11.72 15.99 6.06
N ARG A 198 -11.38 16.03 4.79
CA ARG A 198 -12.04 16.88 3.81
C ARG A 198 -12.09 16.20 2.45
N MET A 199 -13.24 16.27 1.80
CA MET A 199 -13.39 15.87 0.40
C MET A 199 -13.17 17.09 -0.49
N LYS A 200 -12.43 16.90 -1.58
CA LYS A 200 -12.37 17.85 -2.69
C LYS A 200 -13.40 17.46 -3.75
N ASP A 201 -13.82 18.41 -4.54
CA ASP A 201 -14.66 18.20 -5.74
C ASP A 201 -15.90 17.34 -5.50
N VAL A 202 -16.60 17.59 -4.40
CA VAL A 202 -17.85 16.86 -4.07
C VAL A 202 -18.94 17.30 -5.05
N ARG A 203 -19.35 16.40 -5.94
CA ARG A 203 -20.37 16.69 -6.99
C ARG A 203 -21.41 15.59 -7.06
N VAL A 204 -22.67 15.95 -7.07
CA VAL A 204 -23.75 15.01 -7.36
C VAL A 204 -23.79 14.79 -8.89
N LEU A 205 -23.47 13.57 -9.31
CA LEU A 205 -23.47 13.17 -10.72
C LEU A 205 -24.86 12.84 -11.22
N LYS A 206 -25.63 12.12 -10.39
CA LYS A 206 -26.97 11.64 -10.76
C LYS A 206 -27.80 11.34 -9.51
N ARG A 207 -29.11 11.58 -9.58
CA ARG A 207 -30.09 11.04 -8.64
C ARG A 207 -30.84 9.90 -9.33
N VAL A 208 -30.92 8.77 -8.64
CA VAL A 208 -31.59 7.56 -9.13
C VAL A 208 -32.74 7.24 -8.19
N ARG A 209 -33.95 7.26 -8.73
CA ARG A 209 -35.12 6.77 -7.99
C ARG A 209 -35.10 5.26 -7.98
N ASN A 210 -35.15 4.68 -6.79
CA ASN A 210 -35.20 3.24 -6.60
C ASN A 210 -36.37 2.89 -5.67
N ARG A 211 -37.40 2.28 -6.24
CA ARG A 211 -38.63 1.92 -5.49
C ARG A 211 -38.40 0.86 -4.44
N ARG A 212 -37.36 -0.01 -4.59
CA ARG A 212 -37.08 -1.12 -3.64
C ARG A 212 -36.19 -0.69 -2.49
N ASP A 213 -35.12 0.05 -2.77
CA ASP A 213 -34.07 0.39 -1.81
C ASP A 213 -34.07 1.86 -1.37
N GLY A 214 -35.07 2.63 -1.82
CA GLY A 214 -35.14 4.08 -1.67
C GLY A 214 -34.25 4.82 -2.68
N ASP A 215 -34.46 6.12 -2.80
CA ASP A 215 -33.70 6.97 -3.72
C ASP A 215 -32.21 6.96 -3.41
N LEU A 216 -31.40 7.04 -4.44
CA LEU A 216 -29.93 7.08 -4.35
C LEU A 216 -29.40 8.33 -5.02
N SER A 217 -28.39 8.93 -4.44
CA SER A 217 -27.53 9.94 -5.08
C SER A 217 -26.19 9.33 -5.44
N LEU A 218 -25.78 9.39 -6.70
CA LEU A 218 -24.43 9.06 -7.14
C LEU A 218 -23.57 10.33 -7.04
N VAL A 219 -22.50 10.27 -6.27
CA VAL A 219 -21.63 11.41 -5.96
C VAL A 219 -20.21 11.09 -6.38
N SER A 220 -19.53 12.03 -7.06
CA SER A 220 -18.08 12.00 -7.23
C SER A 220 -17.42 12.76 -6.10
N VAL A 221 -16.37 12.18 -5.53
CA VAL A 221 -15.56 12.83 -4.49
C VAL A 221 -14.08 12.55 -4.72
N THR A 222 -13.23 13.52 -4.40
CA THR A 222 -11.77 13.37 -4.45
C THR A 222 -11.18 13.50 -3.06
N LEU A 223 -10.30 12.55 -2.70
CA LEU A 223 -9.46 12.60 -1.49
C LEU A 223 -7.99 12.71 -1.88
N THR A 224 -7.21 13.43 -1.09
CA THR A 224 -5.73 13.44 -1.16
C THR A 224 -5.08 12.73 0.02
N GLU A 225 -5.87 12.44 1.04
CA GLU A 225 -5.50 11.66 2.22
C GLU A 225 -6.15 10.26 2.15
N GLY A 226 -6.19 9.53 3.23
CA GLY A 226 -6.80 8.20 3.26
C GLY A 226 -6.87 7.67 4.68
N GLN A 227 -7.65 8.35 5.55
CA GLN A 227 -7.94 7.84 6.89
C GLN A 227 -8.83 6.59 6.80
N ASN A 228 -8.79 5.76 7.84
CA ASN A 228 -9.64 4.57 7.91
C ASN A 228 -11.12 4.94 7.68
N ARG A 229 -11.73 4.34 6.63
CA ARG A 229 -13.13 4.53 6.21
C ARG A 229 -13.57 6.00 6.12
N GLU A 230 -12.68 6.88 5.70
CA GLU A 230 -12.86 8.34 5.73
C GLU A 230 -14.13 8.80 5.02
N ILE A 231 -14.36 8.37 3.78
CA ILE A 231 -15.54 8.74 3.00
C ILE A 231 -16.83 8.33 3.73
N ARG A 232 -16.91 7.09 4.21
CA ARG A 232 -18.11 6.59 4.90
C ARG A 232 -18.39 7.33 6.19
N ARG A 233 -17.33 7.71 6.91
CA ARG A 233 -17.43 8.46 8.17
C ARG A 233 -17.88 9.91 7.92
N LEU A 234 -17.34 10.55 6.87
CA LEU A 234 -17.75 11.91 6.50
C LEU A 234 -19.21 11.96 6.08
N PHE A 235 -19.66 11.03 5.22
CA PHE A 235 -21.06 10.95 4.85
C PHE A 235 -21.99 10.65 6.07
N ALA A 236 -21.57 9.79 6.98
CA ALA A 236 -22.33 9.52 8.20
C ALA A 236 -22.49 10.77 9.10
N ARG A 237 -21.50 11.66 9.12
CA ARG A 237 -21.57 12.94 9.87
C ARG A 237 -22.62 13.91 9.33
N VAL A 238 -22.97 13.80 8.06
CA VAL A 238 -24.07 14.57 7.45
C VAL A 238 -25.38 13.76 7.35
N GLY A 239 -25.49 12.66 8.12
CA GLY A 239 -26.69 11.84 8.18
C GLY A 239 -26.90 10.95 6.95
N ALA A 240 -25.91 10.78 6.07
CA ALA A 240 -26.04 10.07 4.82
C ALA A 240 -25.38 8.68 4.88
N LYS A 241 -26.08 7.64 4.39
CA LYS A 241 -25.60 6.25 4.37
C LYS A 241 -25.00 5.89 3.03
N VAL A 242 -23.69 5.55 3.03
CA VAL A 242 -23.00 5.06 1.82
C VAL A 242 -23.40 3.61 1.54
N ARG A 243 -24.01 3.38 0.37
CA ARG A 243 -24.41 2.05 -0.12
C ARG A 243 -23.33 1.34 -0.91
N SER A 244 -22.63 2.09 -1.77
CA SER A 244 -21.45 1.57 -2.49
C SER A 244 -20.36 2.64 -2.60
N LEU A 245 -19.12 2.17 -2.69
CA LEU A 245 -17.93 3.01 -2.83
C LEU A 245 -17.01 2.36 -3.84
N GLU A 246 -16.70 3.06 -4.91
CA GLU A 246 -15.81 2.60 -5.97
C GLU A 246 -14.74 3.62 -6.26
N ARG A 247 -13.45 3.23 -6.16
CA ARG A 247 -12.34 4.09 -6.56
C ARG A 247 -12.16 4.02 -8.07
N VAL A 248 -12.38 5.13 -8.76
CA VAL A 248 -12.33 5.20 -10.23
C VAL A 248 -11.02 5.78 -10.75
N ALA A 249 -10.27 6.54 -9.92
CA ALA A 249 -8.96 7.03 -10.27
C ALA A 249 -7.99 7.04 -9.08
N PHE A 250 -6.69 6.92 -9.38
CA PHE A 250 -5.58 6.98 -8.43
C PHE A 250 -4.40 7.70 -9.08
N GLY A 251 -4.13 8.94 -8.68
CA GLY A 251 -3.19 9.82 -9.37
C GLY A 251 -3.59 10.02 -10.83
N SER A 252 -2.70 9.67 -11.73
CA SER A 252 -2.92 9.70 -13.18
C SER A 252 -3.61 8.46 -13.75
N LEU A 253 -3.84 7.43 -12.92
CA LEU A 253 -4.49 6.21 -13.37
C LEU A 253 -6.00 6.33 -13.32
N GLU A 254 -6.66 5.92 -14.38
CA GLU A 254 -8.10 5.81 -14.46
C GLU A 254 -8.52 4.35 -14.64
N LEU A 255 -9.56 3.93 -13.92
CA LEU A 255 -10.11 2.59 -14.02
C LEU A 255 -10.65 2.29 -15.43
N GLY A 256 -11.22 3.31 -16.08
CA GLY A 256 -11.76 3.20 -17.41
C GLY A 256 -12.83 2.11 -17.54
N ARG A 257 -12.69 1.28 -18.59
CA ARG A 257 -13.60 0.16 -18.88
C ARG A 257 -13.11 -1.20 -18.37
N LEU A 258 -12.09 -1.23 -17.50
CA LEU A 258 -11.61 -2.49 -16.94
C LEU A 258 -12.73 -3.21 -16.18
N PRO A 259 -13.14 -4.43 -16.56
CA PRO A 259 -14.23 -5.12 -15.90
C PRO A 259 -13.89 -5.45 -14.44
N ARG A 260 -14.91 -5.56 -13.60
CA ARG A 260 -14.73 -5.92 -12.18
C ARG A 260 -14.15 -7.33 -12.06
N GLY A 261 -13.16 -7.49 -11.18
CA GLY A 261 -12.42 -8.73 -11.00
C GLY A 261 -11.28 -8.94 -12.00
N HIS A 262 -11.15 -8.09 -13.01
CA HIS A 262 -10.08 -8.17 -14.00
C HIS A 262 -8.92 -7.23 -13.65
N PHE A 263 -7.76 -7.55 -14.19
CA PHE A 263 -6.55 -6.73 -14.07
C PHE A 263 -5.87 -6.57 -15.44
N ARG A 264 -4.99 -5.61 -15.52
CA ARG A 264 -4.06 -5.41 -16.65
C ARG A 264 -2.72 -4.87 -16.18
N ALA A 265 -1.69 -5.07 -16.99
CA ALA A 265 -0.44 -4.35 -16.80
C ALA A 265 -0.61 -2.86 -17.09
N LEU A 266 0.18 -2.02 -16.44
CA LEU A 266 0.27 -0.60 -16.77
C LEU A 266 1.07 -0.40 -18.04
N ARG A 267 0.72 0.62 -18.81
CA ARG A 267 1.49 1.09 -19.95
C ARG A 267 2.69 1.92 -19.48
N GLY A 268 3.76 1.97 -20.27
CA GLY A 268 4.95 2.72 -19.93
C GLY A 268 4.69 4.20 -19.59
N GLU A 269 3.79 4.85 -20.34
CA GLU A 269 3.36 6.23 -20.08
C GLU A 269 2.65 6.41 -18.73
N GLU A 270 1.83 5.42 -18.31
CA GLU A 270 1.16 5.43 -17.00
C GLU A 270 2.17 5.30 -15.86
N ILE A 271 3.17 4.43 -16.03
CA ILE A 271 4.26 4.26 -15.06
C ILE A 271 5.07 5.55 -14.93
N LEU A 272 5.46 6.16 -16.05
CA LEU A 272 6.19 7.42 -16.06
C LEU A 272 5.39 8.56 -15.41
N ALA A 273 4.09 8.64 -15.67
CA ALA A 273 3.21 9.63 -15.05
C ALA A 273 3.14 9.47 -13.52
N LEU A 274 3.03 8.23 -13.02
CA LEU A 274 3.06 7.94 -11.59
C LEU A 274 4.41 8.30 -10.95
N ARG A 275 5.53 7.97 -11.61
CA ARG A 275 6.88 8.30 -11.13
C ARG A 275 7.08 9.81 -11.03
N ARG A 276 6.69 10.56 -12.07
CA ARG A 276 6.73 12.04 -12.07
C ARG A 276 5.89 12.64 -10.94
N ALA A 277 4.70 12.11 -10.69
CA ALA A 277 3.80 12.60 -9.62
C ALA A 277 4.44 12.53 -8.23
N VAL A 278 5.40 11.63 -8.01
CA VAL A 278 6.12 11.46 -6.74
C VAL A 278 7.62 11.84 -6.83
N ARG A 279 8.03 12.54 -7.88
CA ARG A 279 9.40 13.00 -8.11
C ARG A 279 10.43 11.86 -8.09
N LEU A 280 10.07 10.75 -8.70
CA LEU A 280 10.97 9.67 -9.05
C LEU A 280 11.34 9.82 -10.53
N GLY A 281 12.58 10.19 -10.80
CA GLY A 281 13.14 10.28 -12.15
C GLY A 281 13.22 8.91 -12.83
#